data_dedb05177697a43d5304cae1f551dfcf
#
_entry.id   dedb05177697a43d5304cae1f551dfcf
#
_cell.length_a   1.000
_cell.length_b   1.000
_cell.length_c   1.000
_cell.angle_alpha   90.00
_cell.angle_beta   90.00
_cell.angle_gamma   90.00
#
_symmetry.space_group_name_H-M   'P 1'
#
loop_
_entity.id
_entity.type
_entity.pdbx_description
1 polymer ?
#
loop_
_entity_poly.entity_id
_entity_poly.type
_entity_poly.pdbx_seq_one_letter_code
_entity_poly.pdbx_strand_id
1 'polypeptide(L)'
;MSHVKVEIASQPDCWRQAAKMADSAGLPAPGERVAVAGCGTSWFIAKAYAALREQAGHGETDAFQASEFPLGRHYDRVVTITRSGTTTEVIDLLAALDGRTPTTVITADPEAPAVAMAGEAIVLDFADELSVVQTRFATSTLALLRAHLGTDIEAVARDGEAAVRLPLPVHPALAEQITFLGRGWTVGLAEEAALKCREAAGWWAEAYPAFEYRHGPIAIARSRRVVWAFGEVPDGLAAEVEETGASFVHSKHNGGYWGAGEDFDPMADLIVAQRVAVLFATSQGFDPDHPRGVTRSVVLP
;
A
#
# COMPACT_ATOMS: atom_id res chain seq x y z
N MET A 1 -23.41 -7.30 -3.93
CA MET A 1 -22.19 -7.33 -3.08
C MET A 1 -21.29 -6.27 -3.66
N SER A 2 -20.68 -5.37 -2.87
CA SER A 2 -19.83 -4.33 -3.44
C SER A 2 -18.56 -4.93 -4.04
N HIS A 3 -18.05 -4.33 -5.11
CA HIS A 3 -16.86 -4.80 -5.82
C HIS A 3 -15.65 -4.80 -4.88
N VAL A 4 -15.42 -3.71 -4.14
CA VAL A 4 -14.29 -3.59 -3.23
C VAL A 4 -14.22 -4.71 -2.18
N LYS A 5 -15.38 -5.22 -1.69
CA LYS A 5 -15.39 -6.34 -0.74
C LYS A 5 -14.90 -7.65 -1.37
N VAL A 6 -15.26 -7.88 -2.64
CA VAL A 6 -14.80 -9.05 -3.40
C VAL A 6 -13.30 -8.92 -3.71
N GLU A 7 -12.88 -7.73 -4.09
CA GLU A 7 -11.50 -7.39 -4.42
C GLU A 7 -10.59 -7.56 -3.19
N ILE A 8 -11.02 -7.05 -2.02
CA ILE A 8 -10.30 -7.27 -0.76
C ILE A 8 -10.19 -8.76 -0.44
N ALA A 9 -11.27 -9.52 -0.58
CA ALA A 9 -11.29 -10.95 -0.23
C ALA A 9 -10.43 -11.81 -1.15
N SER A 10 -10.20 -11.38 -2.39
CA SER A 10 -9.41 -12.11 -3.40
C SER A 10 -7.90 -11.83 -3.32
N GLN A 11 -7.45 -10.91 -2.48
CA GLN A 11 -6.04 -10.52 -2.39
C GLN A 11 -5.09 -11.72 -2.19
N PRO A 12 -5.34 -12.68 -1.28
CA PRO A 12 -4.41 -13.79 -1.08
C PRO A 12 -4.17 -14.62 -2.34
N ASP A 13 -5.21 -14.85 -3.14
CA ASP A 13 -5.09 -15.59 -4.41
C ASP A 13 -4.35 -14.78 -5.47
N CYS A 14 -4.59 -13.48 -5.53
CA CYS A 14 -3.85 -12.57 -6.41
C CYS A 14 -2.37 -12.50 -6.02
N TRP A 15 -2.03 -12.53 -4.72
CA TRP A 15 -0.63 -12.54 -4.26
C TRP A 15 0.11 -13.80 -4.70
N ARG A 16 -0.54 -14.97 -4.62
CA ARG A 16 0.02 -16.23 -5.13
C ARG A 16 0.25 -16.18 -6.63
N GLN A 17 -0.64 -15.56 -7.39
CA GLN A 17 -0.46 -15.39 -8.83
C GLN A 17 0.69 -14.43 -9.13
N ALA A 18 0.76 -13.29 -8.45
CA ALA A 18 1.81 -12.31 -8.60
C ALA A 18 3.21 -12.90 -8.27
N ALA A 19 3.31 -13.72 -7.23
CA ALA A 19 4.56 -14.35 -6.85
C ALA A 19 5.15 -15.26 -7.94
N LYS A 20 4.31 -15.88 -8.80
CA LYS A 20 4.77 -16.70 -9.93
C LYS A 20 5.48 -15.87 -11.01
N MET A 21 5.35 -14.55 -10.95
CA MET A 21 5.96 -13.62 -11.90
C MET A 21 7.27 -13.00 -11.36
N ALA A 22 7.79 -13.49 -10.24
CA ALA A 22 8.98 -12.94 -9.57
C ALA A 22 10.26 -12.91 -10.42
N ASP A 23 10.31 -13.73 -11.49
CA ASP A 23 11.43 -13.79 -12.45
C ASP A 23 11.11 -13.02 -13.76
N SER A 24 10.10 -12.17 -13.76
CA SER A 24 9.73 -11.39 -14.97
C SER A 24 10.87 -10.51 -15.43
N ALA A 25 11.06 -10.43 -16.74
CA ALA A 25 11.96 -9.47 -17.34
C ALA A 25 11.55 -8.04 -16.93
N GLY A 26 12.53 -7.18 -16.78
CA GLY A 26 12.27 -5.80 -16.38
C GLY A 26 12.23 -5.55 -14.87
N LEU A 27 12.18 -6.59 -14.00
CA LEU A 27 12.40 -6.39 -12.56
C LEU A 27 13.86 -6.00 -12.28
N PRO A 28 14.10 -5.11 -11.29
CA PRO A 28 15.43 -4.58 -11.01
C PRO A 28 16.42 -5.65 -10.56
N ALA A 29 17.58 -5.71 -11.19
CA ALA A 29 18.66 -6.61 -10.76
C ALA A 29 19.33 -6.13 -9.45
N PRO A 30 19.96 -7.06 -8.68
CA PRO A 30 20.80 -6.67 -7.55
C PRO A 30 21.93 -5.73 -7.98
N GLY A 31 22.14 -4.65 -7.21
CA GLY A 31 23.17 -3.64 -7.47
C GLY A 31 22.74 -2.48 -8.38
N GLU A 32 21.61 -2.60 -9.10
CA GLU A 32 21.05 -1.46 -9.85
C GLU A 32 20.63 -0.34 -8.90
N ARG A 33 20.92 0.90 -9.28
CA ARG A 33 20.30 2.09 -8.70
C ARG A 33 18.94 2.33 -9.34
N VAL A 34 17.88 2.23 -8.55
CA VAL A 34 16.50 2.18 -9.04
C VAL A 34 15.68 3.33 -8.53
N ALA A 35 14.86 3.92 -9.40
CA ALA A 35 13.75 4.75 -8.98
C ALA A 35 12.42 4.02 -9.20
N VAL A 36 11.51 4.11 -8.22
CA VAL A 36 10.16 3.58 -8.33
C VAL A 36 9.17 4.73 -8.23
N ALA A 37 8.32 4.90 -9.22
CA ALA A 37 7.40 6.04 -9.29
C ALA A 37 5.94 5.59 -9.43
N GLY A 38 5.03 6.36 -8.83
CA GLY A 38 3.59 6.12 -8.92
C GLY A 38 2.82 7.30 -8.34
N CYS A 39 1.49 7.22 -8.35
CA CYS A 39 0.60 8.21 -7.76
C CYS A 39 -0.29 7.59 -6.68
N GLY A 40 -0.54 8.32 -5.59
CA GLY A 40 -1.40 7.84 -4.49
C GLY A 40 -0.95 6.49 -3.95
N THR A 41 -1.85 5.50 -3.97
CA THR A 41 -1.60 4.11 -3.57
C THR A 41 -0.33 3.53 -4.19
N SER A 42 -0.13 3.73 -5.50
CA SER A 42 1.04 3.22 -6.21
C SER A 42 2.36 3.81 -5.68
N TRP A 43 2.36 5.07 -5.28
CA TRP A 43 3.53 5.68 -4.64
C TRP A 43 3.80 5.09 -3.25
N PHE A 44 2.78 4.79 -2.46
CA PHE A 44 2.98 4.17 -1.15
C PHE A 44 3.52 2.74 -1.26
N ILE A 45 3.10 2.00 -2.28
CA ILE A 45 3.71 0.70 -2.64
C ILE A 45 5.16 0.87 -3.09
N ALA A 46 5.47 1.90 -3.88
CA ALA A 46 6.83 2.23 -4.27
C ALA A 46 7.73 2.49 -3.05
N LYS A 47 7.24 3.24 -2.03
CA LYS A 47 7.96 3.48 -0.76
C LYS A 47 8.22 2.19 0.00
N ALA A 48 7.22 1.32 0.10
CA ALA A 48 7.38 0.03 0.77
C ALA A 48 8.44 -0.82 0.07
N TYR A 49 8.39 -0.92 -1.25
CA TYR A 49 9.37 -1.68 -2.02
C TYR A 49 10.77 -1.09 -1.94
N ALA A 50 10.92 0.23 -2.05
CA ALA A 50 12.23 0.88 -1.95
C ALA A 50 12.93 0.52 -0.62
N ALA A 51 12.22 0.64 0.49
CA ALA A 51 12.75 0.27 1.81
C ALA A 51 13.11 -1.23 1.90
N LEU A 52 12.28 -2.13 1.36
CA LEU A 52 12.54 -3.58 1.34
C LEU A 52 13.78 -3.92 0.50
N ARG A 53 13.89 -3.30 -0.68
CA ARG A 53 14.99 -3.58 -1.61
C ARG A 53 16.34 -3.13 -1.04
N GLU A 54 16.39 -1.95 -0.41
CA GLU A 54 17.59 -1.48 0.29
C GLU A 54 17.92 -2.34 1.50
N GLN A 55 16.92 -2.73 2.30
CA GLN A 55 17.10 -3.62 3.44
C GLN A 55 17.66 -5.00 3.01
N ALA A 56 17.27 -5.47 1.83
CA ALA A 56 17.80 -6.71 1.25
C ALA A 56 19.22 -6.54 0.64
N GLY A 57 19.77 -5.33 0.63
CA GLY A 57 21.09 -5.06 0.05
C GLY A 57 21.13 -5.07 -1.48
N HIS A 58 20.00 -4.91 -2.15
CA HIS A 58 19.89 -4.96 -3.61
C HIS A 58 20.23 -3.63 -4.32
N GLY A 59 20.68 -2.61 -3.60
CA GLY A 59 21.13 -1.34 -4.14
C GLY A 59 20.23 -0.15 -3.79
N GLU A 60 20.72 1.06 -4.04
CA GLU A 60 19.97 2.31 -3.78
C GLU A 60 18.64 2.30 -4.51
N THR A 61 17.58 2.65 -3.78
CA THR A 61 16.22 2.66 -4.34
C THR A 61 15.43 3.84 -3.81
N ASP A 62 15.12 4.78 -4.69
CA ASP A 62 14.31 5.95 -4.37
C ASP A 62 12.84 5.73 -4.79
N ALA A 63 11.90 6.24 -4.00
CA ALA A 63 10.48 6.24 -4.33
C ALA A 63 9.96 7.66 -4.53
N PHE A 64 9.27 7.92 -5.66
CA PHE A 64 8.76 9.23 -6.03
C PHE A 64 7.27 9.21 -6.37
N GLN A 65 6.59 10.32 -6.09
CA GLN A 65 5.40 10.67 -6.86
C GLN A 65 5.82 10.93 -8.30
N ALA A 66 5.04 10.45 -9.27
CA ALA A 66 5.42 10.59 -10.68
C ALA A 66 5.61 12.06 -11.09
N SER A 67 4.76 12.96 -10.56
CA SER A 67 4.85 14.43 -10.79
C SER A 67 6.11 15.08 -10.19
N GLU A 68 6.71 14.47 -9.17
CA GLU A 68 7.86 15.03 -8.44
C GLU A 68 9.18 14.32 -8.79
N PHE A 69 9.18 13.57 -9.89
CA PHE A 69 10.35 12.78 -10.30
C PHE A 69 11.52 13.70 -10.71
N PRO A 70 12.72 13.53 -10.13
CA PRO A 70 13.88 14.38 -10.40
C PRO A 70 14.58 13.94 -11.70
N LEU A 71 14.14 14.42 -12.86
CA LEU A 71 14.66 14.04 -14.19
C LEU A 71 16.18 14.26 -14.36
N GLY A 72 16.82 15.05 -13.51
CA GLY A 72 18.26 15.28 -13.53
C GLY A 72 19.10 14.23 -12.81
N ARG A 73 18.47 13.27 -12.11
CA ARG A 73 19.18 12.17 -11.43
C ARG A 73 19.39 10.99 -12.38
N HIS A 74 20.47 10.26 -12.16
CA HIS A 74 20.78 9.05 -12.92
C HIS A 74 20.35 7.81 -12.16
N TYR A 75 19.57 6.97 -12.82
CA TYR A 75 19.14 5.64 -12.37
C TYR A 75 19.46 4.62 -13.47
N ASP A 76 19.79 3.39 -13.04
CA ASP A 76 19.98 2.28 -13.98
C ASP A 76 18.64 1.78 -14.52
N ARG A 77 17.57 1.97 -13.73
CA ARG A 77 16.19 1.60 -14.08
C ARG A 77 15.17 2.50 -13.38
N VAL A 78 14.08 2.77 -14.08
CA VAL A 78 12.86 3.39 -13.49
C VAL A 78 11.71 2.42 -13.59
N VAL A 79 11.10 2.07 -12.45
CA VAL A 79 9.88 1.25 -12.38
C VAL A 79 8.70 2.18 -12.13
N THR A 80 7.68 2.15 -12.98
CA THR A 80 6.43 2.88 -12.76
C THR A 80 5.32 1.91 -12.37
N ILE A 81 4.53 2.28 -11.36
CA ILE A 81 3.38 1.51 -10.87
C ILE A 81 2.12 2.30 -11.18
N THR A 82 1.21 1.72 -11.96
CA THR A 82 -0.05 2.38 -12.34
C THR A 82 -1.10 1.34 -12.71
N ARG A 83 -2.19 1.23 -11.92
CA ARG A 83 -3.24 0.23 -12.18
C ARG A 83 -3.85 0.38 -13.57
N SER A 84 -4.28 1.58 -13.91
CA SER A 84 -4.96 1.88 -15.17
C SER A 84 -4.02 2.06 -16.35
N GLY A 85 -2.74 2.36 -16.09
CA GLY A 85 -1.78 2.72 -17.12
C GLY A 85 -2.12 3.99 -17.92
N THR A 86 -3.07 4.79 -17.45
CA THR A 86 -3.58 6.02 -18.10
C THR A 86 -3.38 7.30 -17.29
N THR A 87 -2.80 7.19 -16.07
CA THR A 87 -2.57 8.33 -15.19
C THR A 87 -1.62 9.32 -15.84
N THR A 88 -2.06 10.57 -16.01
CA THR A 88 -1.32 11.60 -16.78
C THR A 88 0.11 11.76 -16.28
N GLU A 89 0.33 11.87 -14.98
CA GLU A 89 1.66 12.09 -14.40
C GLU A 89 2.63 10.92 -14.68
N VAL A 90 2.11 9.70 -14.80
CA VAL A 90 2.93 8.52 -15.16
C VAL A 90 3.25 8.54 -16.66
N ILE A 91 2.28 8.89 -17.50
CA ILE A 91 2.47 9.03 -18.95
C ILE A 91 3.50 10.12 -19.24
N ASP A 92 3.38 11.28 -18.60
CA ASP A 92 4.31 12.40 -18.74
C ASP A 92 5.72 12.03 -18.29
N LEU A 93 5.85 11.30 -17.19
CA LEU A 93 7.14 10.79 -16.73
C LEU A 93 7.77 9.84 -17.75
N LEU A 94 7.02 8.86 -18.26
CA LEU A 94 7.53 7.93 -19.27
C LEU A 94 7.96 8.67 -20.55
N ALA A 95 7.17 9.65 -21.00
CA ALA A 95 7.52 10.51 -22.13
C ALA A 95 8.78 11.34 -21.86
N ALA A 96 8.94 11.89 -20.66
CA ALA A 96 10.10 12.69 -20.29
C ALA A 96 11.39 11.84 -20.18
N LEU A 97 11.28 10.57 -19.84
CA LEU A 97 12.41 9.63 -19.80
C LEU A 97 12.88 9.24 -21.23
N ASP A 98 11.98 9.21 -22.20
CA ASP A 98 12.25 9.10 -23.64
C ASP A 98 13.31 8.04 -24.00
N GLY A 99 13.21 6.84 -23.41
CA GLY A 99 14.15 5.74 -23.65
C GLY A 99 15.59 5.96 -23.15
N ARG A 100 15.88 7.08 -22.49
CA ARG A 100 17.23 7.38 -21.97
C ARG A 100 17.62 6.52 -20.77
N THR A 101 16.64 6.00 -20.07
CA THR A 101 16.82 5.08 -18.94
C THR A 101 15.91 3.87 -19.17
N PRO A 102 16.36 2.64 -18.92
CA PRO A 102 15.51 1.47 -18.92
C PRO A 102 14.29 1.68 -18.04
N THR A 103 13.09 1.46 -18.59
CA THR A 103 11.83 1.65 -17.87
C THR A 103 11.05 0.34 -17.81
N THR A 104 10.39 0.11 -16.67
CA THR A 104 9.43 -0.98 -16.49
C THR A 104 8.13 -0.40 -15.97
N VAL A 105 7.00 -0.74 -16.61
CA VAL A 105 5.67 -0.44 -16.07
C VAL A 105 5.06 -1.68 -15.44
N ILE A 106 4.50 -1.53 -14.23
CA ILE A 106 3.63 -2.54 -13.61
C ILE A 106 2.20 -2.01 -13.68
N THR A 107 1.32 -2.71 -14.38
CA THR A 107 -0.06 -2.28 -14.64
C THR A 107 -1.04 -3.46 -14.55
N ALA A 108 -2.34 -3.18 -14.48
CA ALA A 108 -3.37 -4.21 -14.61
C ALA A 108 -4.00 -4.27 -16.01
N ASP A 109 -3.76 -3.28 -16.86
CA ASP A 109 -4.34 -3.21 -18.18
C ASP A 109 -3.26 -3.42 -19.27
N PRO A 110 -3.32 -4.54 -20.03
CA PRO A 110 -2.34 -4.84 -21.08
C PRO A 110 -2.43 -3.87 -22.27
N GLU A 111 -3.58 -3.22 -22.48
CA GLU A 111 -3.82 -2.31 -23.60
C GLU A 111 -3.55 -0.84 -23.23
N ALA A 112 -3.11 -0.59 -21.99
CA ALA A 112 -2.90 0.76 -21.49
C ALA A 112 -1.75 1.48 -22.24
N PRO A 113 -1.85 2.81 -22.48
CA PRO A 113 -0.81 3.57 -23.17
C PRO A 113 0.56 3.49 -22.50
N ALA A 114 0.62 3.36 -21.18
CA ALA A 114 1.88 3.20 -20.44
C ALA A 114 2.67 1.95 -20.88
N VAL A 115 1.98 0.88 -21.32
CA VAL A 115 2.62 -0.36 -21.82
C VAL A 115 3.41 -0.09 -23.09
N ALA A 116 2.84 0.68 -24.01
CA ALA A 116 3.50 1.02 -25.27
C ALA A 116 4.67 2.01 -25.09
N MET A 117 4.70 2.75 -23.98
CA MET A 117 5.72 3.77 -23.70
C MET A 117 6.89 3.26 -22.88
N ALA A 118 6.70 2.21 -22.11
CA ALA A 118 7.75 1.60 -21.29
C ALA A 118 8.62 0.64 -22.10
N GLY A 119 9.88 0.45 -21.69
CA GLY A 119 10.77 -0.55 -22.28
C GLY A 119 10.33 -1.98 -22.00
N GLU A 120 9.80 -2.22 -20.79
CA GLU A 120 9.28 -3.50 -20.33
C GLU A 120 7.94 -3.29 -19.63
N ALA A 121 7.03 -4.28 -19.72
CA ALA A 121 5.74 -4.25 -19.05
C ALA A 121 5.49 -5.54 -18.27
N ILE A 122 5.04 -5.39 -17.03
CA ILE A 122 4.56 -6.49 -16.18
C ILE A 122 3.08 -6.26 -15.94
N VAL A 123 2.24 -7.16 -16.46
CA VAL A 123 0.79 -7.00 -16.45
C VAL A 123 0.17 -7.95 -15.41
N LEU A 124 -0.51 -7.38 -14.44
CA LEU A 124 -1.24 -8.08 -13.38
C LEU A 124 -2.75 -7.98 -13.64
N ASP A 125 -3.22 -8.43 -14.81
CA ASP A 125 -4.63 -8.34 -15.25
C ASP A 125 -5.59 -9.07 -14.31
N PHE A 126 -5.17 -10.18 -13.71
CA PHE A 126 -5.92 -10.91 -12.67
C PHE A 126 -6.17 -10.07 -11.41
N ALA A 127 -5.42 -9.01 -11.19
CA ALA A 127 -5.54 -8.10 -10.07
C ALA A 127 -6.25 -6.79 -10.42
N ASP A 128 -6.80 -6.64 -11.63
CA ASP A 128 -7.58 -5.45 -11.99
C ASP A 128 -8.84 -5.32 -11.14
N GLU A 129 -9.32 -4.09 -10.96
CA GLU A 129 -10.38 -3.73 -10.02
C GLU A 129 -11.47 -2.93 -10.70
N LEU A 130 -12.73 -3.23 -10.34
CA LEU A 130 -13.89 -2.46 -10.76
C LEU A 130 -14.16 -1.29 -9.82
N SER A 131 -13.82 -1.42 -8.53
CA SER A 131 -13.91 -0.32 -7.59
C SER A 131 -12.90 0.78 -7.92
N VAL A 132 -13.24 2.01 -7.58
CA VAL A 132 -12.33 3.14 -7.69
C VAL A 132 -11.19 3.01 -6.67
N VAL A 133 -11.53 2.62 -5.44
CA VAL A 133 -10.59 2.41 -4.35
C VAL A 133 -9.70 1.21 -4.64
N GLN A 134 -8.41 1.43 -4.78
CA GLN A 134 -7.44 0.35 -5.05
C GLN A 134 -7.21 -0.51 -3.81
N THR A 135 -7.18 -1.82 -3.99
CA THR A 135 -6.87 -2.80 -2.95
C THR A 135 -5.95 -3.90 -3.46
N ARG A 136 -6.47 -4.84 -4.28
CA ARG A 136 -5.74 -6.04 -4.71
C ARG A 136 -4.64 -5.77 -5.72
N PHE A 137 -4.78 -4.79 -6.62
CA PHE A 137 -3.71 -4.46 -7.56
C PHE A 137 -2.46 -3.98 -6.81
N ALA A 138 -2.63 -3.06 -5.88
CA ALA A 138 -1.55 -2.49 -5.10
C ALA A 138 -0.80 -3.55 -4.29
N THR A 139 -1.54 -4.38 -3.55
CA THR A 139 -0.93 -5.44 -2.73
C THR A 139 -0.39 -6.58 -3.57
N SER A 140 -0.96 -6.89 -4.75
CA SER A 140 -0.38 -7.86 -5.69
C SER A 140 0.93 -7.36 -6.29
N THR A 141 1.03 -6.08 -6.59
CA THR A 141 2.29 -5.46 -6.99
C THR A 141 3.35 -5.60 -5.89
N LEU A 142 2.98 -5.33 -4.63
CA LEU A 142 3.91 -5.51 -3.50
C LEU A 142 4.27 -6.98 -3.30
N ALA A 143 3.34 -7.91 -3.48
CA ALA A 143 3.59 -9.35 -3.40
C ALA A 143 4.59 -9.83 -4.48
N LEU A 144 4.42 -9.39 -5.73
CA LEU A 144 5.37 -9.62 -6.81
C LEU A 144 6.78 -9.15 -6.44
N LEU A 145 6.88 -7.90 -5.99
CA LEU A 145 8.15 -7.26 -5.66
C LEU A 145 8.81 -7.90 -4.44
N ARG A 146 8.03 -8.33 -3.46
CA ARG A 146 8.52 -9.09 -2.29
C ARG A 146 8.97 -10.50 -2.68
N ALA A 147 8.23 -11.19 -3.56
CA ALA A 147 8.64 -12.50 -4.08
C ALA A 147 9.97 -12.40 -4.83
N HIS A 148 10.15 -11.35 -5.64
CA HIS A 148 11.41 -11.07 -6.34
C HIS A 148 12.58 -10.85 -5.37
N LEU A 149 12.33 -10.35 -4.16
CA LEU A 149 13.31 -10.22 -3.08
C LEU A 149 13.47 -11.51 -2.24
N GLY A 150 12.79 -12.59 -2.60
CA GLY A 150 12.91 -13.89 -1.94
C GLY A 150 11.95 -14.12 -0.77
N THR A 151 10.92 -13.29 -0.58
CA THR A 151 9.89 -13.50 0.45
C THR A 151 9.02 -14.71 0.09
N ASP A 152 8.73 -15.58 1.07
CA ASP A 152 7.73 -16.66 0.94
C ASP A 152 6.30 -16.06 0.93
N ILE A 153 5.77 -15.80 -0.26
CA ILE A 153 4.42 -15.24 -0.43
C ILE A 153 3.33 -16.24 -0.07
N GLU A 154 3.59 -17.54 -0.06
CA GLU A 154 2.60 -18.51 0.40
C GLU A 154 2.30 -18.35 1.90
N ALA A 155 3.32 -18.07 2.72
CA ALA A 155 3.12 -17.75 4.13
C ALA A 155 2.30 -16.44 4.30
N VAL A 156 2.67 -15.40 3.56
CA VAL A 156 1.94 -14.11 3.57
C VAL A 156 0.49 -14.26 3.12
N ALA A 157 0.23 -15.10 2.11
CA ALA A 157 -1.12 -15.35 1.61
C ALA A 157 -1.99 -16.10 2.63
N ARG A 158 -1.42 -17.03 3.40
CA ARG A 158 -2.16 -17.69 4.52
C ARG A 158 -2.57 -16.68 5.59
N ASP A 159 -1.70 -15.75 5.95
CA ASP A 159 -2.05 -14.66 6.86
C ASP A 159 -3.15 -13.77 6.26
N GLY A 160 -3.07 -13.49 4.96
CA GLY A 160 -4.10 -12.78 4.21
C GLY A 160 -5.47 -13.46 4.26
N GLU A 161 -5.52 -14.79 4.09
CA GLU A 161 -6.76 -15.58 4.22
C GLU A 161 -7.36 -15.49 5.64
N ALA A 162 -6.52 -15.48 6.66
CA ALA A 162 -6.95 -15.23 8.02
C ALA A 162 -7.49 -13.80 8.15
N ALA A 163 -6.76 -12.78 7.66
CA ALA A 163 -7.13 -11.37 7.73
C ALA A 163 -8.49 -11.07 7.10
N VAL A 164 -8.85 -11.75 6.02
CA VAL A 164 -10.17 -11.62 5.37
C VAL A 164 -11.33 -11.98 6.31
N ARG A 165 -11.10 -12.86 7.28
CA ARG A 165 -12.15 -13.44 8.16
C ARG A 165 -12.13 -12.88 9.58
N LEU A 166 -11.02 -12.27 10.00
CA LEU A 166 -10.85 -11.80 11.37
C LEU A 166 -11.90 -10.75 11.77
N PRO A 167 -12.29 -10.67 13.05
CA PRO A 167 -13.11 -9.56 13.54
C PRO A 167 -12.38 -8.24 13.37
N LEU A 168 -13.13 -7.16 13.13
CA LEU A 168 -12.53 -5.84 12.95
C LEU A 168 -12.23 -5.21 14.32
N PRO A 169 -11.01 -4.64 14.50
CA PRO A 169 -10.58 -4.11 15.80
C PRO A 169 -11.20 -2.75 16.12
N VAL A 170 -11.72 -2.06 15.12
CA VAL A 170 -12.23 -0.69 15.23
C VAL A 170 -13.67 -0.64 14.74
N HIS A 171 -14.55 -0.03 15.54
CA HIS A 171 -15.93 0.22 15.18
C HIS A 171 -16.16 1.73 14.97
N PRO A 172 -16.86 2.17 13.89
CA PRO A 172 -17.03 3.60 13.56
C PRO A 172 -17.70 4.42 14.67
N ALA A 173 -18.56 3.80 15.50
CA ALA A 173 -19.16 4.49 16.63
C ALA A 173 -18.18 4.84 17.75
N LEU A 174 -17.01 4.19 17.80
CA LEU A 174 -15.99 4.34 18.84
C LEU A 174 -14.76 5.13 18.39
N ALA A 175 -14.66 5.45 17.10
CA ALA A 175 -13.54 6.18 16.54
C ALA A 175 -14.00 7.47 15.84
N GLU A 176 -13.25 8.53 15.97
CA GLU A 176 -13.43 9.80 15.26
C GLU A 176 -12.28 10.07 14.29
N GLN A 177 -11.12 9.49 14.59
CA GLN A 177 -9.89 9.63 13.82
C GLN A 177 -9.04 8.38 13.99
N ILE A 178 -8.26 8.03 12.96
CA ILE A 178 -7.27 6.97 13.01
C ILE A 178 -5.91 7.52 12.57
N THR A 179 -4.88 7.26 13.37
CA THR A 179 -3.48 7.47 12.99
C THR A 179 -2.84 6.12 12.72
N PHE A 180 -2.33 5.91 11.51
CA PHE A 180 -1.59 4.71 11.16
C PHE A 180 -0.09 4.95 11.30
N LEU A 181 0.62 3.98 11.87
CA LEU A 181 2.06 4.06 12.10
C LEU A 181 2.77 2.90 11.41
N GLY A 182 3.97 3.16 10.91
CA GLY A 182 4.83 2.12 10.32
C GLY A 182 6.30 2.39 10.58
N ARG A 183 7.16 1.38 10.36
CA ARG A 183 8.61 1.50 10.40
C ARG A 183 9.23 0.85 9.17
N GLY A 184 10.27 1.48 8.60
CA GLY A 184 10.88 0.97 7.36
C GLY A 184 9.82 0.82 6.26
N TRP A 185 9.72 -0.36 5.68
CA TRP A 185 8.79 -0.61 4.59
C TRP A 185 7.30 -0.48 4.98
N THR A 186 6.96 -0.71 6.26
CA THR A 186 5.57 -0.61 6.71
C THR A 186 5.06 0.83 6.83
N VAL A 187 5.93 1.84 6.67
CA VAL A 187 5.50 3.24 6.50
C VAL A 187 4.59 3.38 5.27
N GLY A 188 4.96 2.74 4.16
CA GLY A 188 4.11 2.72 2.96
C GLY A 188 2.75 2.07 3.20
N LEU A 189 2.68 1.01 4.03
CA LEU A 189 1.40 0.39 4.41
C LEU A 189 0.55 1.30 5.29
N ALA A 190 1.16 2.02 6.23
CA ALA A 190 0.47 2.99 7.09
C ALA A 190 -0.15 4.13 6.26
N GLU A 191 0.61 4.67 5.31
CA GLU A 191 0.13 5.71 4.39
C GLU A 191 -1.01 5.20 3.49
N GLU A 192 -0.91 3.97 3.02
CA GLU A 192 -1.94 3.31 2.21
C GLU A 192 -3.22 3.07 3.02
N ALA A 193 -3.13 2.57 4.26
CA ALA A 193 -4.27 2.40 5.15
C ALA A 193 -5.00 3.72 5.43
N ALA A 194 -4.23 4.79 5.69
CA ALA A 194 -4.78 6.12 5.90
C ALA A 194 -5.48 6.65 4.63
N LEU A 195 -4.90 6.41 3.45
CA LEU A 195 -5.53 6.77 2.17
C LEU A 195 -6.85 6.03 1.98
N LYS A 196 -6.91 4.73 2.25
CA LYS A 196 -8.15 3.93 2.14
C LYS A 196 -9.28 4.48 3.02
N CYS A 197 -8.98 4.89 4.25
CA CYS A 197 -9.97 5.53 5.12
C CYS A 197 -10.46 6.87 4.56
N ARG A 198 -9.57 7.69 3.99
CA ARG A 198 -9.92 8.97 3.37
C ARG A 198 -10.73 8.78 2.10
N GLU A 199 -10.31 7.88 1.19
CA GLU A 199 -10.98 7.64 -0.08
C GLU A 199 -12.36 7.02 0.11
N ALA A 200 -12.45 5.87 0.79
CA ALA A 200 -13.69 5.12 0.92
C ALA A 200 -14.72 5.84 1.79
N ALA A 201 -14.30 6.46 2.89
CA ALA A 201 -15.19 6.93 3.95
C ALA A 201 -15.15 8.44 4.20
N GLY A 202 -14.25 9.19 3.56
CA GLY A 202 -14.00 10.58 3.95
C GLY A 202 -13.56 10.73 5.41
N TRP A 203 -12.97 9.67 5.97
CA TRP A 203 -12.61 9.61 7.39
C TRP A 203 -11.32 10.36 7.67
N TRP A 204 -11.25 11.07 8.79
CA TRP A 204 -10.00 11.68 9.21
C TRP A 204 -8.99 10.61 9.59
N ALA A 205 -8.02 10.40 8.72
CA ALA A 205 -6.95 9.44 8.90
C ALA A 205 -5.60 10.06 8.52
N GLU A 206 -4.58 9.79 9.33
CA GLU A 206 -3.21 10.25 9.18
C GLU A 206 -2.25 9.07 9.20
N ALA A 207 -1.01 9.27 8.73
CA ALA A 207 0.03 8.26 8.81
C ALA A 207 1.38 8.90 9.14
N TYR A 208 2.20 8.20 9.93
CA TYR A 208 3.53 8.65 10.33
C TYR A 208 4.49 7.47 10.48
N PRO A 209 5.81 7.70 10.31
CA PRO A 209 6.81 6.78 10.84
C PRO A 209 6.62 6.65 12.37
N ALA A 210 6.66 5.41 12.89
CA ALA A 210 6.28 5.14 14.27
C ALA A 210 7.18 5.86 15.30
N PHE A 211 8.47 6.04 14.99
CA PHE A 211 9.39 6.77 15.87
C PHE A 211 9.14 8.29 15.85
N GLU A 212 8.68 8.83 14.71
CA GLU A 212 8.32 10.25 14.57
C GLU A 212 7.04 10.63 15.31
N TYR A 213 6.21 9.66 15.69
CA TYR A 213 4.93 9.92 16.34
C TYR A 213 5.08 10.70 17.65
N ARG A 214 6.15 10.45 18.40
CA ARG A 214 6.48 11.15 19.65
C ARG A 214 6.94 12.61 19.43
N HIS A 215 7.34 12.96 18.20
CA HIS A 215 7.89 14.30 17.88
C HIS A 215 6.79 15.33 17.53
N GLY A 216 5.58 15.14 18.04
CA GLY A 216 4.46 16.08 17.88
C GLY A 216 3.13 15.40 17.58
N PRO A 217 3.01 14.48 16.61
CA PRO A 217 1.73 13.89 16.21
C PRO A 217 0.94 13.23 17.35
N ILE A 218 1.61 12.67 18.37
CA ILE A 218 0.97 12.08 19.56
C ILE A 218 0.08 13.09 20.32
N ALA A 219 0.30 14.40 20.17
CA ALA A 219 -0.49 15.42 20.83
C ALA A 219 -1.98 15.42 20.44
N ILE A 220 -2.34 14.79 19.31
CA ILE A 220 -3.74 14.62 18.93
C ILE A 220 -4.37 13.37 19.55
N ALA A 221 -3.59 12.44 20.11
CA ALA A 221 -4.13 11.23 20.72
C ALA A 221 -5.00 11.56 21.94
N ARG A 222 -6.20 10.97 22.01
CA ARG A 222 -7.17 11.12 23.10
C ARG A 222 -8.30 10.10 22.96
N SER A 223 -9.24 10.10 23.91
CA SER A 223 -10.45 9.28 23.81
C SER A 223 -11.13 9.42 22.44
N ARG A 224 -11.65 8.29 21.92
CA ARG A 224 -12.27 8.15 20.60
C ARG A 224 -11.31 8.35 19.42
N ARG A 225 -10.01 8.32 19.65
CA ARG A 225 -8.99 8.25 18.60
C ARG A 225 -8.25 6.93 18.64
N VAL A 226 -7.82 6.47 17.50
CA VAL A 226 -7.16 5.17 17.33
C VAL A 226 -5.76 5.40 16.78
N VAL A 227 -4.79 4.74 17.37
CA VAL A 227 -3.43 4.64 16.83
C VAL A 227 -3.22 3.19 16.43
N TRP A 228 -3.02 2.95 15.15
CA TRP A 228 -2.86 1.60 14.58
C TRP A 228 -1.46 1.46 13.98
N ALA A 229 -0.67 0.53 14.50
CA ALA A 229 0.69 0.32 14.05
C ALA A 229 0.84 -0.96 13.22
N PHE A 230 1.61 -0.87 12.15
CA PHE A 230 2.05 -1.98 11.30
C PHE A 230 3.50 -2.34 11.59
N GLY A 231 3.77 -3.64 11.78
CA GLY A 231 5.13 -4.13 11.98
C GLY A 231 5.74 -3.73 13.32
N GLU A 232 6.99 -3.28 13.31
CA GLU A 232 7.72 -2.97 14.54
C GLU A 232 7.26 -1.65 15.18
N VAL A 233 7.10 -1.68 16.51
CA VAL A 233 6.64 -0.55 17.32
C VAL A 233 7.72 -0.15 18.31
N PRO A 234 7.98 1.15 18.53
CA PRO A 234 8.89 1.61 19.58
C PRO A 234 8.43 1.15 20.98
N ASP A 235 9.39 0.74 21.80
CA ASP A 235 9.12 0.35 23.18
C ASP A 235 8.37 1.45 23.94
N GLY A 236 7.35 1.07 24.71
CA GLY A 236 6.54 1.95 25.52
C GLY A 236 5.47 2.75 24.76
N LEU A 237 5.50 2.81 23.41
CA LEU A 237 4.56 3.64 22.64
C LEU A 237 3.09 3.26 22.88
N ALA A 238 2.80 1.97 22.97
CA ALA A 238 1.44 1.52 23.23
C ALA A 238 0.89 2.08 24.57
N ALA A 239 1.68 1.98 25.64
CA ALA A 239 1.30 2.52 26.96
C ALA A 239 1.14 4.05 26.92
N GLU A 240 2.05 4.77 26.27
CA GLU A 240 1.97 6.22 26.12
C GLU A 240 0.69 6.66 25.37
N VAL A 241 0.30 5.93 24.33
CA VAL A 241 -0.95 6.19 23.59
C VAL A 241 -2.17 5.90 24.48
N GLU A 242 -2.18 4.79 25.21
CA GLU A 242 -3.28 4.41 26.09
C GLU A 242 -3.45 5.37 27.26
N GLU A 243 -2.37 5.93 27.79
CA GLU A 243 -2.39 6.98 28.82
C GLU A 243 -3.11 8.26 28.36
N THR A 244 -3.14 8.54 27.04
CA THR A 244 -3.92 9.67 26.50
C THR A 244 -5.42 9.40 26.46
N GLY A 245 -5.85 8.17 26.69
CA GLY A 245 -7.22 7.66 26.50
C GLY A 245 -7.54 7.24 25.07
N ALA A 246 -6.57 7.27 24.15
CA ALA A 246 -6.70 6.72 22.81
C ALA A 246 -6.60 5.18 22.83
N SER A 247 -7.17 4.53 21.81
CA SER A 247 -7.03 3.09 21.64
C SER A 247 -5.78 2.79 20.82
N PHE A 248 -4.95 1.83 21.28
CA PHE A 248 -3.83 1.33 20.50
C PHE A 248 -4.18 0.00 19.84
N VAL A 249 -3.93 -0.11 18.55
CA VAL A 249 -4.22 -1.28 17.69
C VAL A 249 -2.92 -1.79 17.08
N HIS A 250 -2.60 -3.05 17.33
CA HIS A 250 -1.43 -3.72 16.77
C HIS A 250 -1.63 -5.23 16.80
N SER A 251 -1.17 -5.95 15.80
CA SER A 251 -1.34 -7.40 15.68
C SER A 251 -0.76 -8.20 16.84
N LYS A 252 0.24 -7.66 17.56
CA LYS A 252 0.92 -8.31 18.71
C LYS A 252 0.52 -7.74 20.07
N HIS A 253 -0.24 -6.64 20.13
CA HIS A 253 -0.56 -5.97 21.39
C HIS A 253 -1.67 -6.74 22.16
N ASN A 254 -1.51 -6.89 23.49
CA ASN A 254 -2.45 -7.62 24.36
C ASN A 254 -2.78 -9.06 23.90
N GLY A 255 -1.78 -9.77 23.36
CA GLY A 255 -1.95 -11.14 22.86
C GLY A 255 -2.50 -11.21 21.44
N GLY A 256 -2.51 -10.07 20.73
CA GLY A 256 -3.02 -9.94 19.39
C GLY A 256 -4.55 -10.01 19.35
N TYR A 257 -5.18 -8.93 18.91
CA TYR A 257 -6.65 -8.90 18.81
C TYR A 257 -7.21 -9.82 17.72
N TRP A 258 -6.33 -10.46 16.95
CA TRP A 258 -6.71 -11.44 15.93
C TRP A 258 -6.70 -12.89 16.39
N GLY A 259 -6.06 -13.20 17.51
CA GLY A 259 -5.65 -14.58 17.77
C GLY A 259 -4.66 -15.10 16.72
N ALA A 260 -4.11 -14.23 15.88
CA ALA A 260 -3.04 -14.52 14.96
C ALA A 260 -1.72 -14.68 15.72
N GLY A 261 -0.87 -15.59 15.27
CA GLY A 261 0.44 -15.83 15.88
C GLY A 261 1.34 -14.60 15.90
N GLU A 262 2.48 -14.71 16.57
CA GLU A 262 3.43 -13.61 16.75
C GLU A 262 4.01 -13.04 15.46
N ASP A 263 3.91 -13.78 14.33
CA ASP A 263 4.54 -13.47 13.05
C ASP A 263 3.55 -13.07 11.94
N PHE A 264 2.41 -12.47 12.31
CA PHE A 264 1.42 -12.02 11.33
C PHE A 264 2.00 -10.95 10.39
N ASP A 265 1.93 -11.19 9.08
CA ASP A 265 2.56 -10.33 8.09
C ASP A 265 1.85 -8.96 8.01
N PRO A 266 2.58 -7.84 8.06
CA PRO A 266 1.98 -6.50 7.98
C PRO A 266 1.16 -6.24 6.70
N MET A 267 1.45 -6.94 5.59
CA MET A 267 0.66 -6.83 4.37
C MET A 267 -0.73 -7.49 4.53
N ALA A 268 -0.82 -8.55 5.33
CA ALA A 268 -2.10 -9.15 5.71
C ALA A 268 -2.88 -8.24 6.68
N ASP A 269 -2.20 -7.55 7.58
CA ASP A 269 -2.81 -6.55 8.47
C ASP A 269 -3.43 -5.37 7.68
N LEU A 270 -2.84 -4.98 6.55
CA LEU A 270 -3.43 -3.98 5.65
C LEU A 270 -4.82 -4.41 5.12
N ILE A 271 -5.08 -5.70 4.87
CA ILE A 271 -6.41 -6.20 4.51
C ILE A 271 -7.44 -5.81 5.58
N VAL A 272 -7.07 -5.91 6.85
CA VAL A 272 -7.99 -5.57 7.95
C VAL A 272 -8.28 -4.08 7.97
N ALA A 273 -7.26 -3.24 7.75
CA ALA A 273 -7.44 -1.78 7.65
C ALA A 273 -8.35 -1.40 6.46
N GLN A 274 -8.20 -2.05 5.30
CA GLN A 274 -9.09 -1.87 4.14
C GLN A 274 -10.53 -2.25 4.47
N ARG A 275 -10.74 -3.37 5.20
CA ARG A 275 -12.07 -3.80 5.66
C ARG A 275 -12.69 -2.80 6.64
N VAL A 276 -11.89 -2.20 7.52
CA VAL A 276 -12.33 -1.12 8.42
C VAL A 276 -12.74 0.11 7.61
N ALA A 277 -11.97 0.53 6.61
CA ALA A 277 -12.33 1.65 5.73
C ALA A 277 -13.69 1.43 5.04
N VAL A 278 -13.92 0.22 4.53
CA VAL A 278 -15.22 -0.17 3.92
C VAL A 278 -16.36 -0.18 4.95
N LEU A 279 -16.11 -0.64 6.18
CA LEU A 279 -17.10 -0.58 7.27
C LEU A 279 -17.46 0.87 7.59
N PHE A 280 -16.47 1.76 7.65
CA PHE A 280 -16.67 3.18 7.92
C PHE A 280 -17.49 3.86 6.80
N ALA A 281 -17.20 3.57 5.53
CA ALA A 281 -17.97 4.05 4.40
C ALA A 281 -19.43 3.62 4.50
N THR A 282 -19.67 2.32 4.65
CA THR A 282 -21.03 1.76 4.70
C THR A 282 -21.83 2.21 5.91
N SER A 283 -21.18 2.46 7.07
CA SER A 283 -21.85 2.99 8.27
C SER A 283 -22.36 4.42 8.09
N GLN A 284 -21.80 5.17 7.15
CA GLN A 284 -22.22 6.53 6.78
C GLN A 284 -23.15 6.54 5.56
N GLY A 285 -23.50 5.38 5.00
CA GLY A 285 -24.30 5.27 3.78
C GLY A 285 -23.53 5.66 2.51
N PHE A 286 -22.20 5.66 2.53
CA PHE A 286 -21.36 5.89 1.35
C PHE A 286 -21.17 4.61 0.56
N ASP A 287 -21.02 4.75 -0.76
CA ASP A 287 -20.65 3.66 -1.66
C ASP A 287 -19.11 3.60 -1.78
N PRO A 288 -18.44 2.58 -1.22
CA PRO A 288 -17.00 2.47 -1.30
C PRO A 288 -16.48 2.08 -2.69
N ASP A 289 -17.35 1.61 -3.61
CA ASP A 289 -16.98 1.32 -4.99
C ASP A 289 -16.87 2.62 -5.82
N HIS A 290 -17.65 3.65 -5.44
CA HIS A 290 -17.72 4.96 -6.11
C HIS A 290 -17.57 6.11 -5.08
N PRO A 291 -16.38 6.30 -4.49
CA PRO A 291 -16.17 7.31 -3.47
C PRO A 291 -16.28 8.72 -4.06
N ARG A 292 -16.65 9.68 -3.19
CA ARG A 292 -16.84 11.08 -3.60
C ARG A 292 -15.49 11.75 -3.95
N GLY A 293 -15.45 12.45 -5.07
CA GLY A 293 -14.29 13.27 -5.47
C GLY A 293 -13.06 12.48 -5.90
N VAL A 294 -13.20 11.17 -6.10
CA VAL A 294 -12.11 10.30 -6.57
C VAL A 294 -12.57 9.56 -7.82
N THR A 295 -11.67 9.38 -8.77
CA THR A 295 -11.89 8.64 -10.01
C THR A 295 -10.92 7.46 -10.12
N ARG A 296 -11.25 6.49 -10.99
CA ARG A 296 -10.40 5.31 -11.21
C ARG A 296 -8.98 5.67 -11.68
N SER A 297 -8.87 6.72 -12.47
CA SER A 297 -7.61 7.27 -12.97
C SER A 297 -7.72 8.78 -13.05
N VAL A 298 -6.64 9.48 -12.73
CA VAL A 298 -6.54 10.92 -12.96
C VAL A 298 -6.00 11.12 -14.38
N VAL A 299 -6.89 11.58 -15.26
CA VAL A 299 -6.53 11.97 -16.63
C VAL A 299 -6.77 13.47 -16.75
N LEU A 300 -5.71 14.23 -16.83
CA LEU A 300 -5.75 15.68 -16.99
C LEU A 300 -5.95 16.04 -18.45
N PRO A 301 -6.62 17.19 -18.73
CA PRO A 301 -6.89 17.65 -20.11
C PRO A 301 -5.62 18.05 -20.85
#